data_27e0690e1b07f94d2997f272d2172019
#
_entry.id   27e0690e1b07f94d2997f272d2172019
#
_cell.length_a   1.000
_cell.length_b   1.000
_cell.length_c   1.000
_cell.angle_alpha   90.00
_cell.angle_beta   90.00
_cell.angle_gamma   90.00
#
_symmetry.space_group_name_H-M   'P 1'
#
loop_
_entity.id
_entity.type
_entity.pdbx_description
1 polymer ?
#
loop_
_entity_poly.entity_id
_entity_poly.type
_entity_poly.pdbx_seq_one_letter_code
_entity_poly.pdbx_strand_id
1 'polypeptide(L)' 'MDRKKKGKYVGLAGALLVHVVVIALLILVGFTLPEQSEEGG' A
#
# COMPACT_ATOMS: atom_id res chain seq x y z
N MET A 1 15.17 -8.45 -21.65
CA MET A 1 13.99 -7.78 -21.42
C MET A 1 13.33 -7.31 -22.64
N ASP A 2 12.11 -7.60 -22.75
CA ASP A 2 11.34 -7.21 -23.91
C ASP A 2 10.75 -5.86 -23.73
N ARG A 3 11.12 -4.96 -24.57
CA ARG A 3 10.55 -3.66 -24.47
C ARG A 3 9.09 -3.64 -24.82
N LYS A 4 8.67 -4.52 -25.66
CA LYS A 4 7.27 -4.54 -26.03
C LYS A 4 6.40 -4.89 -24.86
N LYS A 5 6.82 -5.78 -24.03
CA LYS A 5 6.01 -6.17 -22.91
C LYS A 5 6.08 -5.17 -21.81
N LYS A 6 7.04 -4.29 -21.87
CA LYS A 6 7.17 -3.33 -20.84
C LYS A 6 5.88 -2.55 -20.64
N GLY A 7 5.27 -2.06 -21.67
CA GLY A 7 4.07 -1.30 -21.52
C GLY A 7 2.92 -2.11 -20.98
N LYS A 8 2.95 -3.40 -21.24
CA LYS A 8 1.86 -4.24 -20.82
C LYS A 8 1.84 -4.41 -19.32
N TYR A 9 2.97 -4.54 -18.71
CA TYR A 9 3.02 -4.74 -17.27
C TYR A 9 3.20 -3.47 -16.46
N VAL A 10 3.31 -2.35 -17.13
CA VAL A 10 3.50 -1.10 -16.42
C VAL A 10 2.35 -0.82 -15.47
N GLY A 11 1.13 -0.99 -15.93
CA GLY A 11 -0.02 -0.74 -15.10
C GLY A 11 -0.09 -1.71 -13.93
N LEU A 12 0.21 -2.95 -14.21
CA LEU A 12 0.15 -3.96 -13.18
C LEU A 12 1.20 -3.68 -12.11
N ALA A 13 2.40 -3.37 -12.53
CA ALA A 13 3.47 -3.08 -11.59
C ALA A 13 3.15 -1.83 -10.77
N GLY A 14 2.58 -0.83 -11.41
CA GLY A 14 2.22 0.38 -10.71
C GLY A 14 1.15 0.13 -9.68
N ALA A 15 0.16 -0.67 -10.05
CA ALA A 15 -0.92 -0.96 -9.13
C ALA A 15 -0.38 -1.72 -7.92
N LEU A 16 0.51 -2.65 -8.16
CA LEU A 16 1.08 -3.40 -7.06
C LEU A 16 1.85 -2.48 -6.12
N LEU A 17 2.61 -1.57 -6.68
CA LEU A 17 3.38 -0.64 -5.88
C LEU A 17 2.47 0.23 -5.04
N VAL A 18 1.42 0.75 -5.65
CA VAL A 18 0.49 1.60 -4.93
C VAL A 18 -0.15 0.85 -3.79
N HIS A 19 -0.54 -0.40 -4.04
CA HIS A 19 -1.17 -1.18 -2.99
C HIS A 19 -0.21 -1.40 -1.83
N VAL A 20 1.03 -1.73 -2.13
CA VAL A 20 2.00 -1.98 -1.09
C VAL A 20 2.21 -0.72 -0.25
N VAL A 21 2.29 0.44 -0.91
CA VAL A 21 2.48 1.69 -0.20
C VAL A 21 1.29 1.99 0.69
N VAL A 22 0.08 1.78 0.17
CA VAL A 22 -1.12 2.05 0.94
C VAL A 22 -1.19 1.15 2.15
N ILE A 23 -0.90 -0.13 1.96
CA ILE A 23 -0.94 -1.07 3.06
C ILE A 23 0.09 -0.69 4.11
N ALA A 24 1.28 -0.33 3.68
CA ALA A 24 2.33 0.05 4.60
C ALA A 24 1.93 1.27 5.41
N LEU A 25 1.30 2.23 4.74
CA LEU A 25 0.86 3.43 5.43
C LEU A 25 -0.23 3.10 6.45
N LEU A 26 -1.14 2.23 6.08
CA LEU A 26 -2.22 1.86 6.99
C LEU A 26 -1.66 1.18 8.22
N ILE A 27 -0.72 0.28 8.02
CA ILE A 27 -0.13 -0.42 9.13
C ILE A 27 0.65 0.55 10.01
N LEU A 28 1.38 1.46 9.41
CA LEU A 28 2.16 2.40 10.16
C LEU A 28 1.24 3.30 10.99
N VAL A 29 0.20 3.82 10.36
CA VAL A 29 -0.73 4.68 11.06
C VAL A 29 -1.43 3.93 12.18
N GLY A 30 -1.91 2.74 11.90
CA GLY A 30 -2.59 1.96 12.91
C GLY A 30 -1.68 1.59 14.05
N PHE A 31 -0.42 1.34 13.75
CA PHE A 31 0.51 0.94 14.78
C PHE A 31 0.94 2.15 15.60
N THR A 32 1.04 3.31 14.98
CA THR A 32 1.47 4.50 15.68
C THR A 32 0.34 5.11 16.49
N LEU A 33 -0.87 5.08 15.95
CA LEU A 33 -1.97 5.66 16.67
C LEU A 33 -2.31 4.90 17.94
N PRO A 34 -2.63 5.59 18.99
CA PRO A 34 -2.96 4.92 20.25
C PRO A 34 -4.33 4.28 20.15
N GLU A 35 -4.61 3.42 21.06
CA GLU A 35 -5.85 2.73 21.03
C GLU A 35 -6.89 3.49 21.74
N GLN A 36 -7.16 4.60 21.43
CA GLN A 36 -8.13 5.31 22.14
C GLN A 36 -9.50 4.77 22.01
N SER A 37 -9.72 4.01 21.07
CA SER A 37 -11.07 3.52 20.91
C SER A 37 -11.55 2.82 22.13
N GLU A 38 -10.74 2.07 22.74
CA GLU A 38 -11.22 1.31 23.79
C GLU A 38 -11.52 2.19 24.90
N GLU A 39 -10.80 3.16 25.08
CA GLU A 39 -11.02 3.89 26.19
C GLU A 39 -12.31 4.53 26.08
N GLY A 40 -12.63 4.79 24.96
CA GLY A 40 -13.85 5.43 24.80
C GLY A 40 -14.78 4.90 25.81
N GLY A 41 -14.60 3.79 25.99
CA GLY A 41 -15.49 3.20 26.94
C GLY A 41 -15.65 4.14 28.02
#